data_5f8a824db0789686ac5051460d761424
#
_entry.id   5f8a824db0789686ac5051460d761424
#
_cell.length_a   1.000
_cell.length_b   1.000
_cell.length_c   1.000
_cell.angle_alpha   90.00
_cell.angle_beta   90.00
_cell.angle_gamma   90.00
#
_symmetry.space_group_name_H-M   'P 1'
#
loop_
_entity.id
_entity.type
_entity.pdbx_description
1 polymer ?
#
loop_
_entity_poly.entity_id
_entity_poly.type
_entity_poly.pdbx_seq_one_letter_code
_entity_poly.pdbx_strand_id
1 'polypeptide(L)'
;MENTAISVKGLSVSYDKKRVLTNIYLKITGGNIYGVVGPNGAGKSTLFKAILGLIEINSGTILINGKALDKAARKKVVYVPQKNDVDWNFPATVYDIVLMGRYPYKSIFARMNKADREITLNAIEEVGMMEFKDRQIGELSGGQQQRVFLARALCQQADILFLDEPFVGVDITTEERTIEILKKLAAQGKALLVVHHDLSTVEQYFNKVILLNQRLIAYGDTTTTFTQENIAKAYKGQLTILHKTGILEK
;
A
#
# COMPACT_ATOMS: atom_id res chain seq x y z
N MET A 1 -18.55 15.03 8.95
CA MET A 1 -18.12 14.98 7.54
C MET A 1 -17.04 13.92 7.43
N GLU A 2 -17.17 12.94 6.54
CA GLU A 2 -16.12 11.95 6.31
C GLU A 2 -14.84 12.64 5.84
N ASN A 3 -13.74 12.42 6.55
CA ASN A 3 -12.44 12.99 6.22
C ASN A 3 -11.88 12.31 4.96
N THR A 4 -12.10 12.92 3.78
CA THR A 4 -11.62 12.38 2.50
C THR A 4 -10.11 12.55 2.40
N ALA A 5 -9.38 11.44 2.50
CA ALA A 5 -7.93 11.41 2.34
C ALA A 5 -7.49 11.48 0.86
N ILE A 6 -8.19 10.76 -0.04
CA ILE A 6 -7.89 10.76 -1.47
C ILE A 6 -9.18 10.89 -2.26
N SER A 7 -9.17 11.72 -3.31
CA SER A 7 -10.25 11.81 -4.31
C SER A 7 -9.66 11.65 -5.71
N VAL A 8 -10.14 10.67 -6.44
CA VAL A 8 -9.77 10.39 -7.84
C VAL A 8 -11.00 10.56 -8.71
N LYS A 9 -10.89 11.35 -9.77
CA LYS A 9 -12.01 11.64 -10.69
C LYS A 9 -11.57 11.46 -12.14
N GLY A 10 -12.15 10.50 -12.85
CA GLY A 10 -11.96 10.26 -14.27
C GLY A 10 -10.52 9.86 -14.66
N LEU A 11 -9.80 9.20 -13.73
CA LEU A 11 -8.40 8.82 -13.97
C LEU A 11 -8.28 7.79 -15.08
N SER A 12 -7.45 8.09 -16.09
CA SER A 12 -7.05 7.15 -17.13
C SER A 12 -5.54 7.18 -17.32
N VAL A 13 -4.95 5.98 -17.50
CA VAL A 13 -3.50 5.77 -17.67
C VAL A 13 -3.24 4.81 -18.82
N SER A 14 -2.25 5.12 -19.64
CA SER A 14 -1.77 4.24 -20.73
C SER A 14 -0.25 4.16 -20.73
N TYR A 15 0.29 3.00 -21.10
CA TYR A 15 1.69 2.79 -21.45
C TYR A 15 1.77 2.43 -22.94
N ASP A 16 2.59 3.10 -23.71
CA ASP A 16 2.82 2.82 -25.14
C ASP A 16 1.52 2.56 -25.92
N LYS A 17 0.54 3.47 -25.79
CA LYS A 17 -0.80 3.38 -26.40
C LYS A 17 -1.71 2.27 -25.84
N LYS A 18 -1.21 1.38 -24.98
CA LYS A 18 -2.03 0.37 -24.30
C LYS A 18 -2.65 0.96 -23.05
N ARG A 19 -3.99 1.04 -23.02
CA ARG A 19 -4.73 1.53 -21.86
C ARG A 19 -4.68 0.52 -20.73
N VAL A 20 -4.28 0.99 -19.54
CA VAL A 20 -4.15 0.17 -18.32
C VAL A 20 -5.19 0.54 -17.29
N LEU A 21 -5.54 1.84 -17.18
CA LEU A 21 -6.64 2.30 -16.35
C LEU A 21 -7.59 3.17 -17.17
N THR A 22 -8.89 2.98 -16.98
CA THR A 22 -9.93 3.69 -17.73
C THR A 22 -10.97 4.27 -16.80
N ASN A 23 -11.04 5.61 -16.75
CA ASN A 23 -12.13 6.36 -16.14
C ASN A 23 -12.42 5.94 -14.68
N ILE A 24 -11.38 5.93 -13.83
CA ILE A 24 -11.50 5.54 -12.42
C ILE A 24 -12.05 6.71 -11.60
N TYR A 25 -13.07 6.43 -10.81
CA TYR A 25 -13.63 7.33 -9.80
C TYR A 25 -13.56 6.66 -8.45
N LEU A 26 -12.83 7.27 -7.49
CA LEU A 26 -12.56 6.66 -6.21
C LEU A 26 -12.48 7.74 -5.12
N LYS A 27 -13.07 7.46 -3.96
CA LYS A 27 -12.97 8.30 -2.77
C LYS A 27 -12.51 7.45 -1.61
N ILE A 28 -11.35 7.77 -1.03
CA ILE A 28 -10.75 7.07 0.10
C ILE A 28 -10.89 7.95 1.33
N THR A 29 -11.33 7.36 2.43
CA THR A 29 -11.47 8.02 3.73
C THR A 29 -10.46 7.49 4.74
N GLY A 30 -10.06 8.32 5.68
CA GLY A 30 -9.21 7.89 6.80
C GLY A 30 -9.93 6.90 7.72
N GLY A 31 -9.15 6.21 8.57
CA GLY A 31 -9.68 5.22 9.51
C GLY A 31 -10.01 3.87 8.88
N ASN A 32 -9.54 3.60 7.65
CA ASN A 32 -9.89 2.39 6.93
C ASN A 32 -8.67 1.71 6.30
N ILE A 33 -8.76 0.39 6.15
CA ILE A 33 -7.83 -0.44 5.39
C ILE A 33 -8.56 -0.92 4.13
N TYR A 34 -8.10 -0.46 2.98
CA TYR A 34 -8.65 -0.82 1.67
C TYR A 34 -7.82 -1.95 1.04
N GLY A 35 -8.40 -3.12 0.85
CA GLY A 35 -7.84 -4.17 0.01
C GLY A 35 -8.04 -3.82 -1.47
N VAL A 36 -6.96 -3.63 -2.23
CA VAL A 36 -7.01 -3.42 -3.67
C VAL A 36 -6.80 -4.76 -4.36
N VAL A 37 -7.88 -5.30 -4.92
CA VAL A 37 -7.97 -6.67 -5.39
C VAL A 37 -8.32 -6.72 -6.87
N GLY A 38 -7.76 -7.68 -7.59
CA GLY A 38 -8.00 -7.89 -9.01
C GLY A 38 -6.92 -8.78 -9.63
N PRO A 39 -7.13 -9.28 -10.85
CA PRO A 39 -6.19 -10.19 -11.51
C PRO A 39 -4.84 -9.53 -11.80
N ASN A 40 -3.85 -10.34 -12.20
CA ASN A 40 -2.57 -9.83 -12.68
C ASN A 40 -2.81 -8.96 -13.93
N GLY A 41 -2.17 -7.79 -13.99
CA GLY A 41 -2.39 -6.83 -15.07
C GLY A 41 -3.68 -5.99 -14.93
N ALA A 42 -4.41 -6.08 -13.81
CA ALA A 42 -5.61 -5.28 -13.53
C ALA A 42 -5.33 -3.76 -13.38
N GLY A 43 -4.07 -3.37 -13.21
CA GLY A 43 -3.66 -1.98 -13.03
C GLY A 43 -3.53 -1.54 -11.56
N LYS A 44 -3.44 -2.47 -10.60
CA LYS A 44 -3.35 -2.17 -9.16
C LYS A 44 -2.14 -1.28 -8.82
N SER A 45 -0.93 -1.71 -9.15
CA SER A 45 0.30 -0.92 -8.92
C SER A 45 0.33 0.35 -9.78
N THR A 46 -0.28 0.32 -10.99
CA THR A 46 -0.45 1.50 -11.83
C THR A 46 -1.35 2.54 -11.16
N LEU A 47 -2.44 2.12 -10.50
CA LEU A 47 -3.31 3.00 -9.72
C LEU A 47 -2.53 3.68 -8.59
N PHE A 48 -1.71 2.93 -7.85
CA PHE A 48 -0.86 3.48 -6.81
C PHE A 48 0.15 4.48 -7.38
N LYS A 49 0.90 4.09 -8.41
CA LYS A 49 1.89 4.95 -9.06
C LYS A 49 1.27 6.25 -9.61
N ALA A 50 0.05 6.18 -10.17
CA ALA A 50 -0.69 7.35 -10.65
C ALA A 50 -1.10 8.29 -9.51
N ILE A 51 -1.69 7.75 -8.42
CA ILE A 51 -2.10 8.55 -7.25
C ILE A 51 -0.89 9.23 -6.60
N LEU A 52 0.26 8.55 -6.58
CA LEU A 52 1.52 9.05 -6.03
C LEU A 52 2.25 10.03 -6.96
N GLY A 53 1.75 10.24 -8.18
CA GLY A 53 2.41 11.09 -9.18
C GLY A 53 3.78 10.56 -9.61
N LEU A 54 3.96 9.23 -9.60
CA LEU A 54 5.17 8.54 -10.05
C LEU A 54 5.15 8.24 -11.54
N ILE A 55 3.98 8.36 -12.17
CA ILE A 55 3.76 8.18 -13.61
C ILE A 55 2.83 9.28 -14.14
N GLU A 56 2.94 9.56 -15.43
CA GLU A 56 2.03 10.47 -16.11
C GLU A 56 0.63 9.86 -16.28
N ILE A 57 -0.40 10.70 -16.18
CA ILE A 57 -1.79 10.33 -16.38
C ILE A 57 -2.29 10.93 -17.69
N ASN A 58 -3.13 10.19 -18.44
CA ASN A 58 -3.71 10.71 -19.68
C ASN A 58 -4.86 11.69 -19.40
N SER A 59 -5.66 11.43 -18.36
CA SER A 59 -6.77 12.28 -17.96
C SER A 59 -7.15 12.04 -16.49
N GLY A 60 -7.90 12.98 -15.93
CA GLY A 60 -8.45 12.89 -14.58
C GLY A 60 -7.83 13.87 -13.61
N THR A 61 -8.36 13.87 -12.40
CA THR A 61 -7.88 14.71 -11.30
C THR A 61 -7.68 13.85 -10.05
N ILE A 62 -6.55 14.05 -9.38
CA ILE A 62 -6.21 13.38 -8.13
C ILE A 62 -5.98 14.44 -7.07
N LEU A 63 -6.69 14.35 -5.96
CA LEU A 63 -6.55 15.23 -4.82
C LEU A 63 -6.21 14.41 -3.57
N ILE A 64 -5.22 14.87 -2.81
CA ILE A 64 -4.83 14.34 -1.51
C ILE A 64 -5.18 15.38 -0.45
N ASN A 65 -6.04 15.01 0.52
CA ASN A 65 -6.59 15.95 1.50
C ASN A 65 -7.15 17.24 0.85
N GLY A 66 -7.86 17.08 -0.28
CA GLY A 66 -8.50 18.15 -1.03
C GLY A 66 -7.55 19.00 -1.89
N LYS A 67 -6.26 18.70 -1.97
CA LYS A 67 -5.24 19.44 -2.73
C LYS A 67 -4.53 18.54 -3.75
N ALA A 68 -4.02 19.14 -4.81
CA ALA A 68 -3.12 18.43 -5.72
C ALA A 68 -1.86 17.96 -4.98
N LEU A 69 -1.24 16.88 -5.47
CA LEU A 69 -0.05 16.30 -4.85
C LEU A 69 1.16 17.22 -5.02
N ASP A 70 1.33 18.14 -4.09
CA ASP A 70 2.48 19.03 -3.96
C ASP A 70 3.56 18.46 -3.03
N LYS A 71 4.63 19.23 -2.81
CA LYS A 71 5.73 18.86 -1.90
C LYS A 71 5.27 18.66 -0.44
N ALA A 72 4.25 19.38 0.00
CA ALA A 72 3.70 19.25 1.35
C ALA A 72 2.83 18.00 1.48
N ALA A 73 1.96 17.74 0.49
CA ALA A 73 1.13 16.54 0.43
C ALA A 73 1.98 15.25 0.35
N ARG A 74 3.14 15.28 -0.34
CA ARG A 74 4.07 14.13 -0.41
C ARG A 74 4.60 13.67 0.95
N LYS A 75 4.74 14.57 1.92
CA LYS A 75 5.14 14.21 3.30
C LYS A 75 4.09 13.36 4.02
N LYS A 76 2.82 13.53 3.61
CA LYS A 76 1.65 12.87 4.20
C LYS A 76 1.35 11.50 3.59
N VAL A 77 2.12 11.12 2.58
CA VAL A 77 1.90 9.88 1.83
C VAL A 77 3.18 9.07 1.83
N VAL A 78 3.06 7.77 2.06
CA VAL A 78 4.19 6.83 1.98
C VAL A 78 3.83 5.65 1.07
N TYR A 79 4.83 5.17 0.34
CA TYR A 79 4.74 4.01 -0.53
C TYR A 79 5.74 2.94 -0.10
N VAL A 80 5.23 1.75 0.15
CA VAL A 80 6.00 0.52 0.35
C VAL A 80 5.90 -0.27 -0.95
N PRO A 81 6.96 -0.32 -1.75
CA PRO A 81 6.97 -1.00 -3.04
C PRO A 81 6.94 -2.52 -2.87
N GLN A 82 6.60 -3.21 -3.96
CA GLN A 82 6.74 -4.66 -4.04
C GLN A 82 8.21 -5.07 -3.86
N LYS A 83 8.43 -6.24 -3.25
CA LYS A 83 9.77 -6.74 -2.93
C LYS A 83 10.71 -6.78 -4.15
N ASN A 84 10.19 -7.11 -5.33
CA ASN A 84 10.98 -7.21 -6.56
C ASN A 84 11.43 -5.85 -7.13
N ASP A 85 10.82 -4.74 -6.67
CA ASP A 85 11.18 -3.38 -7.10
C ASP A 85 12.31 -2.76 -6.25
N VAL A 86 12.88 -3.51 -5.30
CA VAL A 86 13.90 -3.03 -4.35
C VAL A 86 15.24 -3.71 -4.63
N ASP A 87 16.30 -2.91 -4.67
CA ASP A 87 17.68 -3.43 -4.67
C ASP A 87 18.12 -3.82 -3.25
N TRP A 88 18.09 -5.10 -2.98
CA TRP A 88 18.45 -5.68 -1.66
C TRP A 88 19.96 -5.76 -1.41
N ASN A 89 20.80 -5.54 -2.43
CA ASN A 89 22.25 -5.52 -2.30
C ASN A 89 22.78 -4.14 -1.90
N PHE A 90 21.89 -3.16 -1.71
CA PHE A 90 22.28 -1.84 -1.26
C PHE A 90 22.94 -1.91 0.13
N PRO A 91 24.16 -1.37 0.31
CA PRO A 91 24.94 -1.51 1.54
C PRO A 91 24.43 -0.56 2.63
N ALA A 92 23.24 -0.84 3.17
CA ALA A 92 22.65 -0.06 4.25
C ALA A 92 22.15 -1.00 5.36
N THR A 93 22.27 -0.52 6.60
CA THR A 93 21.73 -1.21 7.76
C THR A 93 20.21 -1.05 7.86
N VAL A 94 19.58 -1.88 8.68
CA VAL A 94 18.15 -1.71 9.04
C VAL A 94 17.90 -0.29 9.55
N TYR A 95 18.76 0.20 10.43
CA TYR A 95 18.65 1.55 10.98
C TYR A 95 18.69 2.62 9.88
N ASP A 96 19.64 2.52 8.93
CA ASP A 96 19.78 3.48 7.84
C ASP A 96 18.52 3.51 6.96
N ILE A 97 18.00 2.33 6.58
CA ILE A 97 16.77 2.22 5.76
C ILE A 97 15.58 2.86 6.47
N VAL A 98 15.39 2.58 7.76
CA VAL A 98 14.26 3.14 8.52
C VAL A 98 14.41 4.64 8.71
N LEU A 99 15.65 5.13 8.98
CA LEU A 99 15.94 6.55 9.10
C LEU A 99 15.62 7.34 7.82
N MET A 100 15.71 6.73 6.63
CA MET A 100 15.29 7.37 5.37
C MET A 100 13.81 7.82 5.40
N GLY A 101 12.96 7.23 6.26
CA GLY A 101 11.60 7.70 6.49
C GLY A 101 11.53 9.16 6.99
N ARG A 102 12.60 9.70 7.56
CA ARG A 102 12.66 11.10 8.02
C ARG A 102 13.07 12.10 6.94
N TYR A 103 13.63 11.65 5.80
CA TYR A 103 14.12 12.53 4.74
C TYR A 103 13.07 13.51 4.19
N PRO A 104 11.77 13.16 4.01
CA PRO A 104 10.77 14.11 3.56
C PRO A 104 10.62 15.36 4.45
N TYR A 105 11.06 15.30 5.70
CA TYR A 105 10.99 16.39 6.67
C TYR A 105 12.26 17.24 6.76
N LYS A 106 13.29 16.87 5.99
CA LYS A 106 14.61 17.50 6.03
C LYS A 106 14.91 18.28 4.76
N SER A 107 15.71 19.33 4.88
CA SER A 107 16.40 19.90 3.73
C SER A 107 17.63 19.06 3.37
N ILE A 108 18.12 19.18 2.14
CA ILE A 108 19.21 18.35 1.58
C ILE A 108 20.47 18.34 2.48
N PHE A 109 20.74 19.44 3.19
CA PHE A 109 21.92 19.55 4.06
C PHE A 109 21.60 19.42 5.56
N ALA A 110 20.35 19.15 5.93
CA ALA A 110 19.96 19.05 7.34
C ALA A 110 20.39 17.72 7.95
N ARG A 111 21.06 17.81 9.11
CA ARG A 111 21.40 16.63 9.90
C ARG A 111 20.18 16.06 10.62
N MET A 112 20.15 14.75 10.83
CA MET A 112 19.17 14.09 11.68
C MET A 112 19.35 14.49 13.13
N ASN A 113 18.30 14.95 13.78
CA ASN A 113 18.33 15.36 15.17
C ASN A 113 17.98 14.19 16.12
N LYS A 114 17.97 14.45 17.44
CA LYS A 114 17.67 13.43 18.45
C LYS A 114 16.26 12.85 18.29
N ALA A 115 15.26 13.69 18.01
CA ALA A 115 13.89 13.25 17.81
C ALA A 115 13.73 12.33 16.59
N ASP A 116 14.42 12.61 15.47
CA ASP A 116 14.39 11.75 14.28
C ASP A 116 14.96 10.35 14.63
N ARG A 117 16.02 10.29 15.41
CA ARG A 117 16.64 9.02 15.86
C ARG A 117 15.72 8.24 16.78
N GLU A 118 15.05 8.90 17.71
CA GLU A 118 14.05 8.29 18.58
C GLU A 118 12.87 7.71 17.78
N ILE A 119 12.30 8.48 16.84
CA ILE A 119 11.23 8.02 15.96
C ILE A 119 11.69 6.79 15.16
N THR A 120 12.93 6.78 14.68
CA THR A 120 13.51 5.66 13.94
C THR A 120 13.59 4.40 14.81
N LEU A 121 14.13 4.51 16.01
CA LEU A 121 14.25 3.36 16.94
C LEU A 121 12.88 2.82 17.34
N ASN A 122 11.93 3.69 17.66
CA ASN A 122 10.57 3.28 17.99
C ASN A 122 9.89 2.53 16.82
N ALA A 123 10.10 2.99 15.58
CA ALA A 123 9.56 2.32 14.40
C ALA A 123 10.20 0.93 14.17
N ILE A 124 11.50 0.77 14.45
CA ILE A 124 12.21 -0.52 14.39
C ILE A 124 11.67 -1.47 15.46
N GLU A 125 11.46 -0.97 16.68
CA GLU A 125 10.92 -1.75 17.80
C GLU A 125 9.49 -2.22 17.52
N GLU A 126 8.63 -1.34 16.99
CA GLU A 126 7.22 -1.65 16.68
C GLU A 126 7.07 -2.84 15.73
N VAL A 127 7.99 -3.00 14.78
CA VAL A 127 8.01 -4.15 13.87
C VAL A 127 8.84 -5.34 14.39
N GLY A 128 9.39 -5.26 15.61
CA GLY A 128 10.20 -6.31 16.23
C GLY A 128 11.53 -6.58 15.53
N MET A 129 12.21 -5.52 15.09
CA MET A 129 13.49 -5.61 14.36
C MET A 129 14.68 -5.00 15.12
N MET A 130 14.54 -4.71 16.43
CA MET A 130 15.56 -3.99 17.20
C MET A 130 16.89 -4.75 17.28
N GLU A 131 16.85 -6.07 17.43
CA GLU A 131 18.05 -6.92 17.47
C GLU A 131 18.84 -6.94 16.15
N PHE A 132 18.17 -6.58 15.04
CA PHE A 132 18.74 -6.55 13.68
C PHE A 132 19.13 -5.15 13.22
N LYS A 133 18.98 -4.10 14.06
CA LYS A 133 19.10 -2.69 13.65
C LYS A 133 20.43 -2.34 12.95
N ASP A 134 21.51 -3.01 13.32
CA ASP A 134 22.86 -2.79 12.79
C ASP A 134 23.24 -3.77 11.67
N ARG A 135 22.35 -4.75 11.33
CA ARG A 135 22.57 -5.68 10.20
C ARG A 135 22.29 -5.02 8.86
N GLN A 136 23.00 -5.45 7.84
CA GLN A 136 22.71 -5.04 6.47
C GLN A 136 21.39 -5.63 5.97
N ILE A 137 20.65 -4.87 5.16
CA ILE A 137 19.35 -5.28 4.65
C ILE A 137 19.42 -6.57 3.81
N GLY A 138 20.51 -6.79 3.08
CA GLY A 138 20.72 -7.97 2.25
C GLY A 138 20.94 -9.27 3.05
N GLU A 139 21.30 -9.18 4.33
CA GLU A 139 21.51 -10.34 5.22
C GLU A 139 20.23 -10.85 5.87
N LEU A 140 19.12 -10.16 5.64
CA LEU A 140 17.83 -10.46 6.25
C LEU A 140 16.99 -11.41 5.41
N SER A 141 16.15 -12.22 6.08
CA SER A 141 15.11 -13.00 5.40
C SER A 141 14.08 -12.09 4.70
N GLY A 142 13.34 -12.62 3.73
CA GLY A 142 12.34 -11.84 3.01
C GLY A 142 11.27 -11.21 3.91
N GLY A 143 10.81 -11.92 4.94
CA GLY A 143 9.86 -11.38 5.92
C GLY A 143 10.48 -10.30 6.82
N GLN A 144 11.76 -10.44 7.18
CA GLN A 144 12.48 -9.40 7.91
C GLN A 144 12.66 -8.13 7.07
N GLN A 145 13.05 -8.28 5.80
CA GLN A 145 13.15 -7.17 4.84
C GLN A 145 11.82 -6.41 4.73
N GLN A 146 10.70 -7.13 4.61
CA GLN A 146 9.37 -6.54 4.53
C GLN A 146 9.03 -5.74 5.79
N ARG A 147 9.35 -6.25 6.98
CA ARG A 147 9.17 -5.54 8.25
C ARG A 147 10.02 -4.26 8.32
N VAL A 148 11.24 -4.27 7.80
CA VAL A 148 12.09 -3.06 7.73
C VAL A 148 11.46 -1.98 6.84
N PHE A 149 10.89 -2.34 5.71
CA PHE A 149 10.19 -1.37 4.84
C PHE A 149 8.89 -0.85 5.47
N LEU A 150 8.20 -1.68 6.24
CA LEU A 150 7.07 -1.22 7.05
C LEU A 150 7.55 -0.24 8.14
N ALA A 151 8.66 -0.55 8.85
CA ALA A 151 9.25 0.37 9.85
C ALA A 151 9.63 1.71 9.21
N ARG A 152 10.20 1.72 8.00
CA ARG A 152 10.48 2.95 7.25
C ARG A 152 9.22 3.77 7.01
N ALA A 153 8.13 3.10 6.65
CA ALA A 153 6.83 3.75 6.44
C ALA A 153 6.26 4.34 7.75
N LEU A 154 6.36 3.59 8.85
CA LEU A 154 5.98 4.08 10.19
C LEU A 154 6.82 5.28 10.62
N CYS A 155 8.14 5.22 10.42
CA CYS A 155 9.09 6.29 10.71
C CYS A 155 8.75 7.59 9.97
N GLN A 156 8.17 7.52 8.77
CA GLN A 156 7.70 8.71 8.05
C GLN A 156 6.49 9.37 8.71
N GLN A 157 5.71 8.66 9.54
CA GLN A 157 4.51 9.19 10.20
C GLN A 157 3.47 9.77 9.22
N ALA A 158 3.35 9.17 8.04
CA ALA A 158 2.40 9.58 7.01
C ALA A 158 0.95 9.32 7.45
N ASP A 159 0.02 10.07 6.85
CA ASP A 159 -1.43 9.90 7.08
C ASP A 159 -2.05 8.88 6.12
N ILE A 160 -1.39 8.64 4.99
CA ILE A 160 -1.85 7.74 3.92
C ILE A 160 -0.72 6.78 3.56
N LEU A 161 -0.99 5.47 3.63
CA LEU A 161 -0.02 4.43 3.35
C LEU A 161 -0.49 3.60 2.14
N PHE A 162 0.40 3.43 1.18
CA PHE A 162 0.26 2.52 0.04
C PHE A 162 1.22 1.35 0.22
N LEU A 163 0.70 0.13 0.29
CA LEU A 163 1.49 -1.09 0.42
C LEU A 163 1.23 -2.00 -0.78
N ASP A 164 2.25 -2.24 -1.57
CA ASP A 164 2.13 -3.05 -2.79
C ASP A 164 2.58 -4.48 -2.50
N GLU A 165 1.61 -5.39 -2.34
CA GLU A 165 1.79 -6.81 -2.02
C GLU A 165 2.67 -7.07 -0.77
N PRO A 166 2.34 -6.48 0.40
CA PRO A 166 3.19 -6.53 1.59
C PRO A 166 3.29 -7.92 2.24
N PHE A 167 2.49 -8.91 1.80
CA PHE A 167 2.42 -10.24 2.39
C PHE A 167 3.10 -11.31 1.54
N VAL A 168 3.60 -10.95 0.35
CA VAL A 168 4.23 -11.92 -0.55
C VAL A 168 5.56 -12.43 0.02
N GLY A 169 5.66 -13.75 0.20
CA GLY A 169 6.88 -14.41 0.67
C GLY A 169 7.19 -14.20 2.15
N VAL A 170 6.17 -13.89 2.95
CA VAL A 170 6.26 -13.87 4.41
C VAL A 170 5.51 -15.07 5.01
N ASP A 171 5.90 -15.47 6.21
CA ASP A 171 5.19 -16.49 6.97
C ASP A 171 3.90 -15.92 7.61
N ILE A 172 2.97 -16.82 7.98
CA ILE A 172 1.65 -16.46 8.54
C ILE A 172 1.79 -15.58 9.78
N THR A 173 2.73 -15.88 10.68
CA THR A 173 2.93 -15.10 11.92
C THR A 173 3.38 -13.66 11.63
N THR A 174 4.24 -13.49 10.63
CA THR A 174 4.69 -12.16 10.17
C THR A 174 3.54 -11.40 9.49
N GLU A 175 2.71 -12.09 8.71
CA GLU A 175 1.52 -11.53 8.07
C GLU A 175 0.51 -11.03 9.11
N GLU A 176 0.14 -11.86 10.08
CA GLU A 176 -0.78 -11.49 11.17
C GLU A 176 -0.28 -10.27 11.96
N ARG A 177 1.01 -10.25 12.33
CA ARG A 177 1.62 -9.12 13.02
C ARG A 177 1.57 -7.85 12.20
N THR A 178 1.80 -7.96 10.89
CA THR A 178 1.69 -6.82 9.97
C THR A 178 0.26 -6.27 9.94
N ILE A 179 -0.74 -7.14 9.82
CA ILE A 179 -2.16 -6.75 9.84
C ILE A 179 -2.54 -6.07 11.15
N GLU A 180 -2.05 -6.55 12.30
CA GLU A 180 -2.29 -5.89 13.60
C GLU A 180 -1.75 -4.46 13.63
N ILE A 181 -0.54 -4.24 13.09
CA ILE A 181 0.04 -2.89 12.95
C ILE A 181 -0.85 -2.02 12.05
N LEU A 182 -1.26 -2.53 10.89
CA LEU A 182 -2.13 -1.79 9.97
C LEU A 182 -3.49 -1.45 10.62
N LYS A 183 -4.09 -2.37 11.38
CA LYS A 183 -5.33 -2.12 12.14
C LYS A 183 -5.15 -1.02 13.18
N LYS A 184 -4.03 -0.99 13.91
CA LYS A 184 -3.71 0.10 14.86
C LYS A 184 -3.59 1.44 14.15
N LEU A 185 -2.94 1.50 12.99
CA LEU A 185 -2.80 2.73 12.21
C LEU A 185 -4.15 3.23 11.68
N ALA A 186 -5.01 2.33 11.21
CA ALA A 186 -6.37 2.69 10.79
C ALA A 186 -7.18 3.26 11.97
N ALA A 187 -7.11 2.64 13.16
CA ALA A 187 -7.76 3.14 14.36
C ALA A 187 -7.28 4.56 14.76
N GLN A 188 -6.06 4.95 14.39
CA GLN A 188 -5.53 6.30 14.54
C GLN A 188 -6.02 7.29 13.46
N GLY A 189 -6.93 6.87 12.58
CA GLY A 189 -7.50 7.72 11.52
C GLY A 189 -6.72 7.73 10.21
N LYS A 190 -5.66 6.91 10.06
CA LYS A 190 -4.88 6.83 8.81
C LYS A 190 -5.67 6.09 7.72
N ALA A 191 -5.38 6.41 6.46
CA ALA A 191 -5.90 5.68 5.29
C ALA A 191 -4.85 4.71 4.77
N LEU A 192 -5.19 3.43 4.67
CA LEU A 192 -4.27 2.40 4.21
C LEU A 192 -4.85 1.73 2.95
N LEU A 193 -4.04 1.66 1.89
CA LEU A 193 -4.37 0.95 0.66
C LEU A 193 -3.36 -0.18 0.47
N VAL A 194 -3.84 -1.41 0.40
CA VAL A 194 -3.02 -2.61 0.35
C VAL A 194 -3.37 -3.39 -0.90
N VAL A 195 -2.43 -3.56 -1.83
CA VAL A 195 -2.60 -4.50 -2.94
C VAL A 195 -2.51 -5.92 -2.38
N HIS A 196 -3.53 -6.72 -2.68
CA HIS A 196 -3.64 -8.07 -2.17
C HIS A 196 -4.12 -9.02 -3.27
N HIS A 197 -3.65 -10.26 -3.24
CA HIS A 197 -3.95 -11.25 -4.28
C HIS A 197 -4.64 -12.50 -3.73
N ASP A 198 -4.57 -12.76 -2.43
CA ASP A 198 -5.26 -13.88 -1.79
C ASP A 198 -6.70 -13.49 -1.41
N LEU A 199 -7.65 -14.00 -2.18
CA LEU A 199 -9.07 -13.70 -1.99
C LEU A 199 -9.64 -14.28 -0.69
N SER A 200 -9.02 -15.33 -0.14
CA SER A 200 -9.52 -16.04 1.05
C SER A 200 -9.36 -15.21 2.33
N THR A 201 -8.41 -14.28 2.38
CA THR A 201 -8.11 -13.46 3.56
C THR A 201 -8.67 -12.04 3.48
N VAL A 202 -9.31 -11.65 2.35
CA VAL A 202 -9.80 -10.28 2.12
C VAL A 202 -10.77 -9.83 3.20
N GLU A 203 -11.76 -10.64 3.55
CA GLU A 203 -12.78 -10.29 4.54
C GLU A 203 -12.21 -10.16 5.96
N GLN A 204 -11.16 -10.91 6.26
CA GLN A 204 -10.51 -10.90 7.58
C GLN A 204 -9.61 -9.67 7.75
N TYR A 205 -8.95 -9.22 6.67
CA TYR A 205 -7.90 -8.22 6.73
C TYR A 205 -8.38 -6.80 6.46
N PHE A 206 -9.38 -6.64 5.58
CA PHE A 206 -9.78 -5.33 5.07
C PHE A 206 -11.23 -5.02 5.41
N ASN A 207 -11.47 -3.82 5.94
CA ASN A 207 -12.82 -3.34 6.18
C ASN A 207 -13.44 -2.67 4.95
N LYS A 208 -12.61 -2.28 3.98
CA LYS A 208 -13.02 -1.75 2.67
C LYS A 208 -12.31 -2.52 1.56
N VAL A 209 -12.93 -2.61 0.39
CA VAL A 209 -12.34 -3.27 -0.78
C VAL A 209 -12.50 -2.41 -2.04
N ILE A 210 -11.51 -2.50 -2.92
CA ILE A 210 -11.49 -1.91 -4.27
C ILE A 210 -11.27 -3.05 -5.25
N LEU A 211 -12.28 -3.42 -6.02
CA LEU A 211 -12.20 -4.44 -7.06
C LEU A 211 -11.86 -3.76 -8.39
N LEU A 212 -10.70 -4.10 -8.93
CA LEU A 212 -10.12 -3.46 -10.11
C LEU A 212 -9.83 -4.48 -11.22
N ASN A 213 -10.20 -4.14 -12.45
CA ASN A 213 -9.72 -4.79 -13.67
C ASN A 213 -9.73 -3.77 -14.81
N GLN A 214 -8.65 -2.98 -14.95
CA GLN A 214 -8.51 -1.84 -15.87
C GLN A 214 -9.59 -0.75 -15.68
N ARG A 215 -10.70 -1.10 -15.06
CA ARG A 215 -11.79 -0.24 -14.61
C ARG A 215 -12.10 -0.55 -13.16
N LEU A 216 -12.70 0.39 -12.49
CA LEU A 216 -13.29 0.14 -11.18
C LEU A 216 -14.52 -0.74 -11.36
N ILE A 217 -14.53 -1.94 -10.81
CA ILE A 217 -15.65 -2.87 -10.85
C ILE A 217 -16.62 -2.54 -9.71
N ALA A 218 -16.09 -2.44 -8.48
CA ALA A 218 -16.84 -2.06 -7.30
C ALA A 218 -15.87 -1.55 -6.22
N TYR A 219 -16.34 -0.71 -5.30
CA TYR A 219 -15.59 -0.36 -4.09
C TYR A 219 -16.55 0.04 -2.96
N GLY A 220 -16.16 -0.22 -1.72
CA GLY A 220 -16.98 0.07 -0.55
C GLY A 220 -16.63 -0.83 0.63
N ASP A 221 -17.60 -1.00 1.54
CA ASP A 221 -17.46 -1.94 2.67
C ASP A 221 -17.26 -3.36 2.15
N THR A 222 -16.29 -4.08 2.73
CA THR A 222 -15.95 -5.42 2.28
C THR A 222 -17.15 -6.35 2.33
N THR A 223 -17.92 -6.33 3.40
CA THR A 223 -19.11 -7.18 3.62
C THR A 223 -20.18 -7.04 2.53
N THR A 224 -20.32 -5.87 1.91
CA THR A 224 -21.34 -5.60 0.89
C THR A 224 -20.79 -5.57 -0.52
N THR A 225 -19.49 -5.37 -0.68
CA THR A 225 -18.86 -5.16 -2.00
C THR A 225 -18.12 -6.40 -2.49
N PHE A 226 -17.53 -7.19 -1.57
CA PHE A 226 -16.76 -8.39 -1.90
C PHE A 226 -17.69 -9.60 -2.11
N THR A 227 -18.55 -9.51 -3.14
CA THR A 227 -19.54 -10.55 -3.49
C THR A 227 -19.01 -11.44 -4.62
N GLN A 228 -19.51 -12.66 -4.69
CA GLN A 228 -19.21 -13.59 -5.79
C GLN A 228 -19.44 -12.96 -7.17
N GLU A 229 -20.53 -12.18 -7.32
CA GLU A 229 -20.84 -11.50 -8.57
C GLU A 229 -19.77 -10.47 -8.96
N ASN A 230 -19.33 -9.63 -8.01
CA ASN A 230 -18.32 -8.60 -8.25
C ASN A 230 -16.94 -9.22 -8.47
N ILE A 231 -16.60 -10.29 -7.74
CA ILE A 231 -15.37 -11.06 -7.94
C ILE A 231 -15.37 -11.69 -9.34
N ALA A 232 -16.46 -12.33 -9.75
CA ALA A 232 -16.57 -12.91 -11.09
C ALA A 232 -16.45 -11.85 -12.20
N LYS A 233 -17.01 -10.64 -12.01
CA LYS A 233 -16.84 -9.51 -12.93
C LYS A 233 -15.38 -9.04 -13.01
N ALA A 234 -14.67 -8.96 -11.86
CA ALA A 234 -13.28 -8.52 -11.80
C ALA A 234 -12.34 -9.55 -12.45
N TYR A 235 -12.59 -10.83 -12.26
CA TYR A 235 -11.75 -11.94 -12.74
C TYR A 235 -12.26 -12.59 -14.04
N LYS A 236 -13.10 -11.89 -14.84
CA LYS A 236 -13.59 -12.40 -16.14
C LYS A 236 -12.48 -13.06 -16.96
N GLY A 237 -12.67 -14.34 -17.31
CA GLY A 237 -11.71 -15.15 -18.08
C GLY A 237 -10.72 -15.97 -17.26
N GLN A 238 -10.70 -15.86 -15.91
CA GLN A 238 -9.86 -16.65 -15.01
C GLN A 238 -10.70 -17.48 -14.01
N LEU A 239 -11.89 -17.91 -14.39
CA LEU A 239 -12.84 -18.67 -13.56
C LEU A 239 -12.25 -19.94 -12.94
N THR A 240 -11.28 -20.57 -13.60
CA THR A 240 -10.59 -21.77 -13.10
C THR A 240 -9.86 -21.54 -11.77
N ILE A 241 -9.41 -20.33 -11.50
CA ILE A 241 -8.73 -19.96 -10.25
C ILE A 241 -9.75 -19.83 -9.12
N LEU A 242 -10.91 -19.24 -9.39
CA LEU A 242 -11.97 -19.02 -8.41
C LEU A 242 -12.61 -20.33 -7.92
N HIS A 243 -12.71 -21.33 -8.80
CA HIS A 243 -13.16 -22.69 -8.40
C HIS A 243 -12.13 -23.42 -7.53
N LYS A 244 -10.83 -23.18 -7.73
CA LYS A 244 -9.77 -23.82 -6.90
C LYS A 244 -9.67 -23.23 -5.49
N THR A 245 -10.09 -21.98 -5.30
CA THR A 245 -10.05 -21.27 -4.00
C THR A 245 -11.32 -21.47 -3.17
N GLY A 246 -12.33 -22.22 -3.69
CA GLY A 246 -13.60 -22.46 -3.00
C GLY A 246 -14.51 -21.23 -2.85
N ILE A 247 -14.16 -20.11 -3.52
CA ILE A 247 -14.91 -18.83 -3.43
C ILE A 247 -16.15 -18.85 -4.32
N LEU A 248 -16.17 -19.72 -5.36
CA LEU A 248 -17.35 -19.98 -6.18
C LEU A 248 -17.75 -21.44 -6.00
N GLU A 249 -18.91 -21.70 -5.42
CA GLU A 249 -19.55 -23.00 -5.46
C GLU A 249 -19.96 -23.35 -6.90
N LYS A 250 -20.01 -24.65 -7.20
CA LYS A 250 -20.34 -25.20 -8.53
C LYS A 250 -21.73 -24.81 -8.98
#